data_e769d77b83328f8821fb8e3dcc48c431
#
_entry.id   e769d77b83328f8821fb8e3dcc48c431
#
_cell.length_a   1.000
_cell.length_b   1.000
_cell.length_c   1.000
_cell.angle_alpha   90.00
_cell.angle_beta   90.00
_cell.angle_gamma   90.00
#
_symmetry.space_group_name_H-M   'P 1'
#
loop_
_entity.id
_entity.type
_entity.pdbx_description
1 polymer ?
#
loop_
_entity_poly.entity_id
_entity_poly.type
_entity_poly.pdbx_seq_one_letter_code
_entity_poly.pdbx_strand_id
1 'polypeptide(L)'
;MYLNDIKENERVLIVDDVVSTGGTLDAIIQGVEAIGADIQSVIVVVEKGPGLQKLQKKYPHIEISSIVRLVMDEGKIVLLDEVI
;
A
#
# COMPACT_ATOMS: atom_id res chain seq x y z
N MET A 1 -10.26 6.02 -3.49
CA MET A 1 -9.36 7.15 -3.14
C MET A 1 -9.50 8.26 -4.17
N TYR A 2 -9.55 9.50 -3.70
CA TYR A 2 -9.62 10.67 -4.56
C TYR A 2 -8.29 11.42 -4.53
N LEU A 3 -7.78 11.80 -5.70
CA LEU A 3 -6.51 12.53 -5.83
C LEU A 3 -6.70 14.01 -6.14
N ASN A 4 -7.92 14.43 -6.46
CA ASN A 4 -8.21 15.77 -6.94
C ASN A 4 -8.05 16.87 -5.88
N ASP A 5 -8.00 16.53 -4.60
CA ASP A 5 -7.77 17.49 -3.51
C ASP A 5 -6.32 17.49 -2.99
N ILE A 6 -5.44 16.71 -3.61
CA ILE A 6 -4.05 16.63 -3.19
C ILE A 6 -3.24 17.68 -3.92
N LYS A 7 -2.46 18.45 -3.18
CA LYS A 7 -1.66 19.55 -3.70
C LYS A 7 -0.17 19.28 -3.52
N GLU A 8 0.65 19.99 -4.30
CA GLU A 8 2.09 19.97 -4.17
C GLU A 8 2.53 20.31 -2.76
N ASN A 9 3.55 19.61 -2.24
CA ASN A 9 4.11 19.75 -0.90
C ASN A 9 3.18 19.37 0.24
N GLU A 10 2.01 18.81 -0.07
CA GLU A 10 1.09 18.32 0.94
C GLU A 10 1.57 16.97 1.46
N ARG A 11 1.40 16.74 2.77
CA ARG A 11 1.70 15.43 3.36
C ARG A 11 0.49 14.53 3.23
N VAL A 12 0.72 13.31 2.74
CA VAL A 12 -0.37 12.40 2.41
C VAL A 12 -0.19 11.07 3.12
N LEU A 13 -1.27 10.59 3.71
CA LEU A 13 -1.38 9.23 4.22
C LEU A 13 -2.31 8.48 3.28
N ILE A 14 -1.82 7.37 2.71
CA ILE A 14 -2.62 6.52 1.84
C ILE A 14 -3.13 5.33 2.64
N VAL A 15 -4.44 5.11 2.62
CA VAL A 15 -5.08 3.96 3.26
C VAL A 15 -5.88 3.21 2.21
N ASP A 16 -5.64 1.91 2.11
CA ASP A 16 -6.35 1.05 1.16
C ASP A 16 -6.86 -0.19 1.89
N ASP A 17 -7.82 -0.90 1.30
CA ASP A 17 -8.43 -2.05 1.95
C ASP A 17 -7.65 -3.34 1.69
N VAL A 18 -7.53 -3.78 0.45
CA VAL A 18 -6.87 -5.05 0.10
C VAL A 18 -5.85 -4.83 -1.01
N VAL A 19 -4.65 -5.38 -0.81
CA VAL A 19 -3.61 -5.40 -1.85
C VAL A 19 -3.25 -6.85 -2.17
N SER A 20 -3.32 -7.22 -3.46
CA SER A 20 -2.90 -8.53 -3.93
C SER A 20 -1.67 -8.43 -4.84
N THR A 21 -1.81 -7.84 -6.03
CA THR A 21 -0.69 -7.65 -6.96
C THR A 21 0.07 -6.35 -6.73
N GLY A 22 -0.58 -5.37 -6.14
CA GLY A 22 -0.01 -4.05 -5.88
C GLY A 22 -0.10 -3.08 -7.05
N GLY A 23 -0.63 -3.51 -8.21
CA GLY A 23 -0.67 -2.66 -9.41
C GLY A 23 -1.49 -1.39 -9.23
N THR A 24 -2.67 -1.50 -8.63
CA THR A 24 -3.53 -0.33 -8.38
C THR A 24 -2.89 0.64 -7.42
N LEU A 25 -2.34 0.13 -6.32
CA LEU A 25 -1.69 0.97 -5.31
C LEU A 25 -0.43 1.61 -5.86
N ASP A 26 0.34 0.90 -6.69
CA ASP A 26 1.50 1.45 -7.36
C ASP A 26 1.12 2.65 -8.24
N ALA A 27 0.04 2.54 -9.00
CA ALA A 27 -0.46 3.64 -9.83
C ALA A 27 -0.88 4.84 -8.98
N ILE A 28 -1.50 4.62 -7.83
CA ILE A 28 -1.89 5.68 -6.91
C ILE A 28 -0.64 6.38 -6.35
N ILE A 29 0.36 5.63 -5.93
CA ILE A 29 1.61 6.19 -5.42
C ILE A 29 2.29 7.05 -6.48
N GLN A 30 2.39 6.54 -7.71
CA GLN A 30 2.98 7.29 -8.82
C GLN A 30 2.21 8.58 -9.09
N GLY A 31 0.87 8.51 -9.07
CA GLY A 31 0.04 9.69 -9.29
C GLY A 31 0.23 10.76 -8.23
N VAL A 32 0.31 10.37 -6.97
CA VAL A 32 0.52 11.29 -5.85
C VAL A 32 1.91 11.90 -5.91
N GLU A 33 2.93 11.10 -6.21
CA GLU A 33 4.30 11.62 -6.35
C GLU A 33 4.43 12.57 -7.54
N ALA A 34 3.71 12.31 -8.63
CA ALA A 34 3.72 13.18 -9.80
C ALA A 34 3.13 14.57 -9.52
N ILE A 35 2.22 14.68 -8.56
CA ILE A 35 1.68 15.96 -8.11
C ILE A 35 2.71 16.74 -7.28
N GLY A 36 3.71 16.05 -6.74
CA GLY A 36 4.71 16.65 -5.86
C GLY A 36 4.33 16.61 -4.38
N ALA A 37 3.31 15.83 -4.03
CA ALA A 37 2.93 15.61 -2.65
C ALA A 37 3.91 14.65 -1.97
N ASP A 38 4.01 14.72 -0.67
CA ASP A 38 4.90 13.92 0.15
C ASP A 38 4.12 12.79 0.82
N ILE A 39 4.35 11.56 0.37
CA ILE A 39 3.68 10.39 0.95
C ILE A 39 4.42 10.00 2.23
N GLN A 40 3.76 10.16 3.36
CA GLN A 40 4.32 9.82 4.67
C GLN A 40 4.27 8.32 4.92
N SER A 41 3.10 7.72 4.68
CA SER A 41 2.90 6.30 4.93
C SER A 41 1.81 5.76 4.02
N VAL A 42 1.89 4.46 3.75
CA VAL A 42 0.83 3.70 3.09
C VAL A 42 0.43 2.57 4.03
N ILE A 43 -0.84 2.54 4.41
CA ILE A 43 -1.38 1.51 5.29
C ILE A 43 -2.44 0.73 4.53
N VAL A 44 -2.30 -0.58 4.52
CA VAL A 44 -3.25 -1.50 3.88
C VAL A 44 -3.88 -2.36 4.96
N VAL A 45 -5.20 -2.52 4.92
CA VAL A 45 -5.87 -3.35 5.91
C VAL A 45 -5.49 -4.82 5.73
N VAL A 46 -5.57 -5.33 4.52
CA VAL A 46 -5.26 -6.73 4.22
C VAL A 46 -4.24 -6.82 3.10
N GLU A 47 -3.14 -7.52 3.38
CA GLU A 47 -2.13 -7.88 2.39
C GLU A 47 -2.34 -9.33 1.97
N LYS A 48 -2.56 -9.56 0.67
CA LYS A 48 -2.79 -10.90 0.11
C LYS A 48 -1.82 -11.12 -1.04
N GLY A 49 -0.84 -12.00 -0.85
CA GLY A 49 0.18 -12.26 -1.85
C GLY A 49 1.36 -11.30 -1.75
N PRO A 50 2.24 -11.26 -2.78
CA PRO A 50 3.53 -10.56 -2.70
C PRO A 50 3.49 -9.08 -3.11
N GLY A 51 2.34 -8.55 -3.48
CA GLY A 51 2.24 -7.19 -4.06
C GLY A 51 2.78 -6.10 -3.15
N LEU A 52 2.44 -6.15 -1.86
CA LEU A 52 2.90 -5.13 -0.92
C LEU A 52 4.41 -5.17 -0.72
N GLN A 53 4.99 -6.37 -0.66
CA GLN A 53 6.43 -6.54 -0.52
C GLN A 53 7.18 -5.96 -1.72
N LYS A 54 6.63 -6.13 -2.92
CA LYS A 54 7.19 -5.52 -4.14
C LYS A 54 7.19 -4.01 -4.04
N LEU A 55 6.10 -3.42 -3.53
CA LEU A 55 6.00 -1.98 -3.35
C LEU A 55 6.99 -1.47 -2.31
N GLN A 56 7.19 -2.19 -1.22
CA GLN A 56 8.17 -1.84 -0.20
C GLN A 56 9.58 -1.75 -0.79
N LYS A 57 9.92 -2.66 -1.71
CA LYS A 57 11.22 -2.64 -2.39
C LYS A 57 11.33 -1.52 -3.41
N LYS A 58 10.22 -1.23 -4.12
CA LYS A 58 10.20 -0.18 -5.15
C LYS A 58 10.25 1.22 -4.54
N TYR A 59 9.64 1.40 -3.39
CA TYR A 59 9.53 2.69 -2.71
C TYR A 59 10.13 2.63 -1.30
N PRO A 60 11.47 2.48 -1.19
CA PRO A 60 12.10 2.33 0.13
C PRO A 60 12.03 3.58 1.00
N HIS A 61 11.71 4.74 0.41
CA HIS A 61 11.55 6.00 1.11
C HIS A 61 10.15 6.19 1.70
N ILE A 62 9.21 5.29 1.42
CA ILE A 62 7.84 5.35 1.92
C ILE A 62 7.64 4.21 2.91
N GLU A 63 7.05 4.51 4.06
CA GLU A 63 6.68 3.48 5.02
C GLU A 63 5.39 2.81 4.55
N ILE A 64 5.48 1.56 4.11
CA ILE A 64 4.36 0.78 3.61
C ILE A 64 4.15 -0.40 4.54
N SER A 65 2.95 -0.54 5.08
CA SER A 65 2.63 -1.59 6.03
C SER A 65 1.21 -2.12 5.84
N SER A 66 0.96 -3.30 6.41
CA SER A 66 -0.38 -3.89 6.44
C SER A 66 -0.76 -4.22 7.87
N ILE A 67 -2.07 -4.22 8.14
CA ILE A 67 -2.60 -4.64 9.43
C ILE A 67 -2.67 -6.16 9.50
N VAL A 68 -3.14 -6.80 8.41
CA VAL A 68 -3.29 -8.25 8.32
C VAL A 68 -2.58 -8.75 7.07
N ARG A 69 -1.77 -9.80 7.22
CA ARG A 69 -1.13 -10.47 6.10
C ARG A 69 -1.71 -11.87 5.95
N LEU A 70 -2.20 -12.17 4.74
CA LEU A 70 -2.75 -13.46 4.40
C LEU A 70 -1.92 -14.12 3.31
N VAL A 71 -1.79 -15.45 3.40
CA VAL A 71 -1.11 -16.25 2.38
C VAL A 71 -2.03 -17.42 2.04
N MET A 72 -2.12 -17.75 0.74
CA MET A 72 -2.81 -18.95 0.28
C MET A 72 -1.84 -20.11 0.30
N ASP A 73 -2.17 -21.16 1.05
CA ASP A 73 -1.36 -22.37 1.14
C ASP A 73 -2.27 -23.57 0.92
N GLU A 74 -1.97 -24.37 -0.13
CA GLU A 74 -2.73 -25.55 -0.51
C GLU A 74 -4.24 -25.29 -0.61
N GLY A 75 -4.59 -24.13 -1.19
CA GLY A 75 -5.99 -23.73 -1.33
C GLY A 75 -6.62 -23.17 -0.07
N LYS A 76 -5.86 -23.03 0.99
CA LYS A 76 -6.33 -22.45 2.26
C LYS A 76 -5.71 -21.07 2.48
N ILE A 77 -6.46 -20.22 3.18
CA ILE A 77 -5.97 -18.91 3.58
C ILE A 77 -5.29 -19.08 4.93
N VAL A 78 -4.04 -18.69 5.01
CA VAL A 78 -3.24 -18.76 6.23
C VAL A 78 -2.94 -17.34 6.69
N LEU A 79 -3.30 -17.03 7.94
CA LEU A 79 -3.00 -15.75 8.55
C LEU A 79 -1.55 -15.80 9.08
N LEU A 80 -0.66 -15.02 8.45
CA LEU A 80 0.76 -15.00 8.84
C LEU A 80 1.06 -13.94 9.88
N ASP A 81 0.37 -12.81 9.82
CA ASP A 81 0.70 -11.66 10.66
C ASP A 81 -0.54 -10.84 10.91
N GLU A 82 -0.76 -10.47 12.16
CA GLU A 82 -1.88 -9.64 12.57
C GLU A 82 -1.35 -8.59 13.53
N VAL A 83 -1.49 -7.32 13.13
CA VAL A 83 -1.06 -6.18 13.93
C VAL A 83 -2.28 -5.33 14.26
N ILE A 84 -2.62 -5.29 15.53
CA ILE A 84 -3.78 -4.51 16.00
C ILE A 84 -3.34 -3.49 17.02
#